data_8044af134651a0436a15d54936996804
#
_entry.id   8044af134651a0436a15d54936996804
#
_cell.length_a   1.000
_cell.length_b   1.000
_cell.length_c   1.000
_cell.angle_alpha   90.00
_cell.angle_beta   90.00
_cell.angle_gamma   90.00
#
_symmetry.space_group_name_H-M   'P 1'
#
loop_
_entity.id
_entity.type
_entity.pdbx_description
1 polymer ?
#
loop_
_entity_poly.entity_id
_entity_poly.type
_entity_poly.pdbx_seq_one_letter_code
_entity_poly.pdbx_strand_id
1 'polypeptide(L)'
;MEMNSANVEAVVKQVLESMLEKKVPEAAPAQKAAGNEIPKTAHVAMLTALEHFEIKEYPMPEVGDGDILVKVEGCGVCGTDAHEFKRDPFSLIPVVLGHEGTGEIVKMGKN
;
A
#
# COMPACT_ATOMS: atom_id res chain seq x y z
N MET A 1 -9.02 17.22 -32.73
CA MET A 1 -10.21 16.93 -31.91
C MET A 1 -10.27 17.97 -30.80
N GLU A 2 -11.05 19.03 -31.01
CA GLU A 2 -11.17 20.08 -29.99
C GLU A 2 -11.99 19.55 -28.81
N MET A 3 -11.40 19.47 -27.65
CA MET A 3 -12.12 19.17 -26.41
C MET A 3 -12.97 20.39 -26.03
N ASN A 4 -14.23 20.37 -26.37
CA ASN A 4 -15.20 21.37 -25.98
C ASN A 4 -15.58 21.13 -24.49
N SER A 5 -15.70 22.21 -23.72
CA SER A 5 -16.06 22.15 -22.28
C SER A 5 -17.35 21.34 -22.02
N ALA A 6 -18.32 21.37 -22.93
CA ALA A 6 -19.54 20.59 -22.85
C ALA A 6 -19.29 19.05 -22.93
N ASN A 7 -18.26 18.62 -23.66
CA ASN A 7 -17.89 17.20 -23.71
C ASN A 7 -17.20 16.74 -22.43
N VAL A 8 -16.42 17.62 -21.80
CA VAL A 8 -15.76 17.31 -20.52
C VAL A 8 -16.79 17.18 -19.40
N GLU A 9 -17.76 18.09 -19.32
CA GLU A 9 -18.86 18.01 -18.35
C GLU A 9 -19.69 16.73 -18.52
N ALA A 10 -20.01 16.33 -19.74
CA ALA A 10 -20.75 15.10 -20.01
C ALA A 10 -19.98 13.86 -19.55
N VAL A 11 -18.67 13.80 -19.83
CA VAL A 11 -17.80 12.68 -19.41
C VAL A 11 -17.67 12.63 -17.89
N VAL A 12 -17.43 13.77 -17.24
CA VAL A 12 -17.34 13.87 -15.77
C VAL A 12 -18.65 13.41 -15.12
N LYS A 13 -19.79 13.87 -15.62
CA LYS A 13 -21.10 13.46 -15.12
C LYS A 13 -21.33 11.95 -15.27
N GLN A 14 -21.00 11.39 -16.42
CA GLN A 14 -21.14 9.96 -16.70
C GLN A 14 -20.22 9.10 -15.80
N VAL A 15 -19.01 9.56 -15.54
CA VAL A 15 -18.08 8.90 -14.61
C VAL A 15 -18.61 8.96 -13.18
N LEU A 16 -19.07 10.13 -12.73
CA LEU A 16 -19.65 10.27 -11.40
C LEU A 16 -20.92 9.42 -11.21
N GLU A 17 -21.82 9.41 -12.18
CA GLU A 17 -23.02 8.54 -12.14
C GLU A 17 -22.61 7.04 -12.10
N SER A 18 -21.65 6.63 -12.90
CA SER A 18 -21.15 5.24 -12.89
C SER A 18 -20.46 4.85 -11.57
N MET A 19 -19.85 5.81 -10.87
CA MET A 19 -19.26 5.59 -9.55
C MET A 19 -20.33 5.54 -8.44
N LEU A 20 -21.41 6.29 -8.58
CA LEU A 20 -22.55 6.27 -7.64
C LEU A 20 -23.44 5.03 -7.82
N GLU A 21 -23.59 4.54 -9.05
CA GLU A 21 -24.35 3.31 -9.35
C GLU A 21 -23.59 2.02 -9.00
N LYS A 22 -22.27 2.05 -9.00
CA LYS A 22 -21.49 0.98 -8.39
C LYS A 22 -21.71 1.06 -6.89
N LYS A 23 -22.75 0.36 -6.41
CA LYS A 23 -22.89 -0.02 -5.02
C LYS A 23 -21.52 -0.49 -4.58
N VAL A 24 -20.82 0.34 -3.77
CA VAL A 24 -19.60 -0.11 -3.10
C VAL A 24 -20.01 -1.42 -2.45
N PRO A 25 -19.42 -2.56 -2.79
CA PRO A 25 -19.76 -3.80 -2.11
C PRO A 25 -19.60 -3.49 -0.64
N GLU A 26 -20.69 -3.63 0.10
CA GLU A 26 -20.71 -3.45 1.56
C GLU A 26 -19.50 -4.21 2.06
N ALA A 27 -18.55 -3.48 2.62
CA ALA A 27 -17.30 -4.05 3.08
C ALA A 27 -17.66 -5.27 3.90
N ALA A 28 -17.26 -6.45 3.44
CA ALA A 28 -17.49 -7.66 4.17
C ALA A 28 -17.08 -7.38 5.61
N PRO A 29 -17.92 -7.71 6.62
CA PRO A 29 -17.63 -7.36 8.00
C PRO A 29 -16.21 -7.77 8.27
N ALA A 30 -15.38 -6.80 8.67
CA ALA A 30 -13.97 -7.02 8.95
C ALA A 30 -13.90 -8.28 9.84
N GLN A 31 -13.42 -9.37 9.27
CA GLN A 31 -13.19 -10.56 10.04
C GLN A 31 -12.21 -10.13 11.11
N LYS A 32 -12.70 -9.95 12.33
CA LYS A 32 -11.85 -9.78 13.51
C LYS A 32 -10.86 -10.93 13.45
N ALA A 33 -9.63 -10.59 13.08
CA ALA A 33 -8.54 -11.55 13.06
C ALA A 33 -8.51 -12.18 14.44
N ALA A 34 -8.84 -13.47 14.50
CA ALA A 34 -8.76 -14.25 15.70
C ALA A 34 -7.27 -14.30 16.10
N GLY A 35 -6.95 -13.71 17.26
CA GLY A 35 -5.64 -13.82 17.88
C GLY A 35 -4.71 -12.64 17.56
N ASN A 36 -4.60 -11.70 18.50
CA ASN A 36 -3.64 -10.59 18.51
C ASN A 36 -2.19 -11.07 18.80
N GLU A 37 -1.78 -12.24 18.32
CA GLU A 37 -0.38 -12.62 18.42
C GLU A 37 0.40 -11.98 17.28
N ILE A 38 1.30 -11.06 17.66
CA ILE A 38 2.26 -10.47 16.74
C ILE A 38 3.22 -11.60 16.32
N PRO A 39 3.36 -11.92 15.03
CA PRO A 39 4.26 -12.96 14.57
C PRO A 39 5.71 -12.59 14.90
N LYS A 40 6.58 -13.59 15.03
CA LYS A 40 8.00 -13.40 15.31
C LYS A 40 8.77 -12.86 14.11
N THR A 41 8.26 -13.08 12.91
CA THR A 41 8.89 -12.70 11.64
C THR A 41 7.87 -12.07 10.71
N ALA A 42 8.36 -11.26 9.78
CA ALA A 42 7.57 -10.65 8.70
C ALA A 42 8.16 -11.02 7.34
N HIS A 43 7.28 -11.24 6.36
CA HIS A 43 7.67 -11.40 4.97
C HIS A 43 7.64 -10.05 4.27
N VAL A 44 8.70 -9.76 3.52
CA VAL A 44 8.80 -8.53 2.74
C VAL A 44 9.11 -8.84 1.28
N ALA A 45 8.50 -8.11 0.36
CA ALA A 45 8.87 -8.14 -1.05
C ALA A 45 10.02 -7.16 -1.27
N MET A 46 11.21 -7.68 -1.47
CA MET A 46 12.42 -6.89 -1.66
C MET A 46 12.80 -6.85 -3.13
N LEU A 47 12.99 -5.66 -3.68
CA LEU A 47 13.59 -5.47 -5.00
C LEU A 47 15.09 -5.75 -4.89
N THR A 48 15.54 -6.88 -5.41
CA THR A 48 16.94 -7.32 -5.31
C THR A 48 17.75 -7.07 -6.55
N ALA A 49 17.08 -6.88 -7.68
CA ALA A 49 17.65 -6.44 -8.95
C ALA A 49 16.58 -5.70 -9.75
N LEU A 50 16.95 -5.01 -10.82
CA LEU A 50 15.98 -4.37 -11.71
C LEU A 50 14.94 -5.38 -12.18
N GLU A 51 13.68 -5.00 -12.09
CA GLU A 51 12.52 -5.80 -12.48
C GLU A 51 12.40 -7.16 -11.76
N HIS A 52 13.08 -7.32 -10.60
CA HIS A 52 13.11 -8.58 -9.88
C HIS A 52 12.87 -8.41 -8.37
N PHE A 53 11.77 -9.01 -7.89
CA PHE A 53 11.44 -9.09 -6.46
C PHE A 53 11.72 -10.48 -5.89
N GLU A 54 12.19 -10.51 -4.66
CA GLU A 54 12.28 -11.71 -3.84
C GLU A 54 11.49 -11.53 -2.54
N ILE A 55 10.82 -12.58 -2.10
CA ILE A 55 10.21 -12.60 -0.77
C ILE A 55 11.26 -13.00 0.24
N LYS A 56 11.53 -12.12 1.18
CA LYS A 56 12.49 -12.36 2.28
C LYS A 56 11.78 -12.33 3.62
N GLU A 57 12.29 -13.09 4.56
CA GLU A 57 11.81 -13.15 5.93
C GLU A 57 12.76 -12.41 6.86
N TYR A 58 12.20 -11.52 7.67
CA TYR A 58 12.94 -10.76 8.66
C TYR A 58 12.33 -10.91 10.05
N PRO A 59 13.15 -10.83 11.12
CA PRO A 59 12.61 -10.80 12.46
C PRO A 59 11.73 -9.57 12.65
N MET A 60 10.66 -9.71 13.44
CA MET A 60 9.80 -8.60 13.79
C MET A 60 10.60 -7.55 14.56
N PRO A 61 10.53 -6.25 14.18
CA PRO A 61 11.27 -5.21 14.87
C PRO A 61 10.75 -5.01 16.31
N GLU A 62 11.64 -4.62 17.19
CA GLU A 62 11.26 -4.17 18.54
C GLU A 62 10.60 -2.79 18.45
N VAL A 63 9.55 -2.60 19.25
CA VAL A 63 8.83 -1.31 19.30
C VAL A 63 9.40 -0.49 20.44
N GLY A 64 10.09 0.61 20.11
CA GLY A 64 10.62 1.58 21.06
C GLY A 64 9.54 2.51 21.63
N ASP A 65 9.93 3.38 22.56
CA ASP A 65 8.97 4.22 23.31
C ASP A 65 8.20 5.21 22.42
N GLY A 66 8.76 5.69 21.33
CA GLY A 66 8.10 6.61 20.39
C GLY A 66 7.55 5.93 19.12
N ASP A 67 7.53 4.59 19.09
CA ASP A 67 7.20 3.84 17.89
C ASP A 67 5.80 3.26 17.92
N ILE A 68 5.29 2.98 16.74
CA ILE A 68 4.09 2.15 16.54
C ILE A 68 4.40 1.00 15.60
N LEU A 69 3.80 -0.15 15.84
CA LEU A 69 3.82 -1.29 14.94
C LEU A 69 2.49 -1.38 14.21
N VAL A 70 2.54 -1.34 12.90
CA VAL A 70 1.36 -1.40 12.02
C VAL A 70 1.34 -2.75 11.31
N LYS A 71 0.22 -3.48 11.44
CA LYS A 71 -0.09 -4.59 10.56
C LYS A 71 -0.58 -4.04 9.24
N VAL A 72 0.26 -4.11 8.21
CA VAL A 72 -0.06 -3.57 6.89
C VAL A 72 -1.18 -4.40 6.24
N GLU A 73 -2.24 -3.74 5.83
CA GLU A 73 -3.38 -4.34 5.12
C GLU A 73 -3.39 -3.99 3.64
N GLY A 74 -2.70 -2.93 3.27
CA GLY A 74 -2.56 -2.49 1.88
C GLY A 74 -1.44 -1.48 1.72
N CYS A 75 -0.97 -1.34 0.51
CA CYS A 75 0.00 -0.31 0.13
C CYS A 75 -0.33 0.20 -1.27
N GLY A 76 -0.44 1.52 -1.42
CA GLY A 76 -0.56 2.15 -2.74
C GLY A 76 0.72 1.97 -3.56
N VAL A 77 0.59 2.08 -4.86
CA VAL A 77 1.72 2.08 -5.80
C VAL A 77 1.88 3.48 -6.37
N CYS A 78 3.01 4.10 -6.08
CA CYS A 78 3.40 5.40 -6.61
C CYS A 78 4.22 5.25 -7.89
N GLY A 79 4.26 6.31 -8.70
CA GLY A 79 5.16 6.38 -9.85
C GLY A 79 6.64 6.18 -9.49
N THR A 80 7.05 6.57 -8.29
CA THR A 80 8.40 6.33 -7.75
C THR A 80 8.71 4.84 -7.67
N ASP A 81 7.78 4.03 -7.20
CA ASP A 81 7.97 2.56 -7.11
C ASP A 81 8.21 1.95 -8.50
N ALA A 82 7.47 2.43 -9.52
CA ALA A 82 7.64 1.98 -10.90
C ALA A 82 9.00 2.42 -11.48
N HIS A 83 9.48 3.61 -11.12
CA HIS A 83 10.79 4.09 -11.55
C HIS A 83 11.93 3.30 -10.91
N GLU A 84 11.84 3.03 -9.60
CA GLU A 84 12.82 2.21 -8.89
C GLU A 84 12.86 0.79 -9.44
N PHE A 85 11.68 0.18 -9.67
CA PHE A 85 11.59 -1.15 -10.25
C PHE A 85 12.29 -1.27 -11.60
N LYS A 86 12.15 -0.25 -12.46
CA LYS A 86 12.66 -0.29 -13.84
C LYS A 86 14.08 0.25 -14.02
N ARG A 87 14.52 1.17 -13.19
CA ARG A 87 15.73 1.95 -13.47
C ARG A 87 16.65 2.17 -12.27
N ASP A 88 16.16 1.98 -11.04
CA ASP A 88 16.87 2.30 -9.79
C ASP A 88 17.60 3.66 -9.84
N PRO A 89 16.86 4.77 -10.11
CA PRO A 89 17.49 6.08 -10.34
C PRO A 89 18.23 6.62 -9.11
N PHE A 90 17.93 6.09 -7.92
CA PHE A 90 18.53 6.51 -6.66
C PHE A 90 19.53 5.48 -6.11
N SER A 91 19.79 4.40 -6.86
CA SER A 91 20.72 3.32 -6.44
C SER A 91 20.34 2.73 -5.07
N LEU A 92 19.07 2.42 -4.87
CA LEU A 92 18.55 1.89 -3.61
C LEU A 92 18.55 0.36 -3.52
N ILE A 93 18.72 -0.35 -4.62
CA ILE A 93 18.72 -1.81 -4.65
C ILE A 93 19.87 -2.38 -3.79
N PRO A 94 19.60 -3.31 -2.84
CA PRO A 94 18.33 -3.93 -2.54
C PRO A 94 17.44 -3.06 -1.63
N VAL A 95 16.15 -2.98 -1.94
CA VAL A 95 15.20 -2.13 -1.22
C VAL A 95 13.81 -2.75 -1.14
N VAL A 96 13.11 -2.50 -0.05
CA VAL A 96 11.67 -2.78 0.07
C VAL A 96 10.92 -1.54 -0.38
N LEU A 97 10.23 -1.63 -1.51
CA LEU A 97 9.41 -0.55 -2.06
C LEU A 97 8.05 -0.48 -1.35
N GLY A 98 7.41 0.66 -1.50
CA GLY A 98 6.10 0.94 -0.94
C GLY A 98 6.19 1.95 0.22
N HIS A 99 5.63 3.14 0.01
CA HIS A 99 5.63 4.24 0.96
C HIS A 99 4.21 4.79 1.21
N GLU A 100 3.20 4.11 0.68
CA GLU A 100 1.78 4.45 0.84
C GLU A 100 1.04 3.34 1.61
N GLY A 101 1.69 2.85 2.68
CA GLY A 101 1.16 1.78 3.52
C GLY A 101 -0.03 2.23 4.37
N THR A 102 -1.01 1.35 4.51
CA THR A 102 -2.14 1.49 5.43
C THR A 102 -2.37 0.20 6.19
N GLY A 103 -2.92 0.28 7.39
CA GLY A 103 -3.18 -0.89 8.20
C GLY A 103 -3.65 -0.59 9.62
N GLU A 104 -3.63 -1.59 10.46
CA GLU A 104 -4.04 -1.54 11.85
C GLU A 104 -2.83 -1.39 12.78
N ILE A 105 -2.91 -0.47 13.75
CA ILE A 105 -1.91 -0.36 14.81
C ILE A 105 -2.08 -1.54 15.76
N VAL A 106 -1.09 -2.42 15.84
CA VAL A 106 -1.13 -3.63 16.67
C VAL A 106 -0.28 -3.53 17.93
N LYS A 107 0.65 -2.58 17.99
CA LYS A 107 1.46 -2.28 19.16
C LYS A 107 1.90 -0.83 19.14
N MET A 108 1.97 -0.21 20.30
CA MET A 108 2.48 1.14 20.51
C MET A 108 3.52 1.14 21.62
N GLY A 109 4.51 2.01 21.51
CA GLY A 109 5.43 2.35 22.60
C GLY A 109 4.73 3.10 23.72
N LYS A 110 5.49 3.51 24.71
CA LYS A 110 4.94 4.12 25.95
C LYS A 110 4.61 5.61 25.84
N ASN A 111 5.06 6.31 24.78
CA ASN A 111 4.88 7.76 24.60
C ASN A 111 4.13 8.06 23.32
#